data_87158f65ac355498e4b66873e2bcdcf0
#
_entry.id   87158f65ac355498e4b66873e2bcdcf0
#
_cell.length_a   1.000
_cell.length_b   1.000
_cell.length_c   1.000
_cell.angle_alpha   90.00
_cell.angle_beta   90.00
_cell.angle_gamma   90.00
#
_symmetry.space_group_name_H-M   'P 1'
#
loop_
_entity.id
_entity.type
_entity.pdbx_description
1 polymer ?
#
loop_
_entity_poly.entity_id
_entity_poly.type
_entity_poly.pdbx_seq_one_letter_code
_entity_poly.pdbx_strand_id
1 'polypeptide(L)'
;TISAPGSYFTSLNLLRPASIGGYEGPKSPDDPAILFMMRTPNAPGAPTERDQHRAGRAELLDTPFEVFEENIRDLLTRTLGSAGFDADRDIAAIAVNRWPHGYAYEYNPLYDPWDIPESQRPHVIGRRMFGRIAIANSDSGAQAYTDCAIDQAHRAVQELLSAGGAIAKT
;
A
#
# COMPACT_ATOMS: atom_id res chain seq x y z
N THR A 1 1.73 -12.20 -12.65
CA THR A 1 2.86 -11.54 -11.96
C THR A 1 4.17 -12.08 -12.51
N ILE A 2 5.07 -11.18 -12.86
CA ILE A 2 6.46 -11.49 -13.20
C ILE A 2 7.32 -10.91 -12.07
N SER A 3 8.15 -11.75 -11.45
CA SER A 3 9.11 -11.32 -10.45
C SER A 3 10.42 -10.93 -11.13
N ALA A 4 10.99 -9.78 -10.77
CA ALA A 4 12.22 -9.25 -11.32
C ALA A 4 13.22 -8.89 -10.19
N PRO A 5 13.72 -9.89 -9.44
CA PRO A 5 14.64 -9.64 -8.33
C PRO A 5 15.92 -8.95 -8.83
N GLY A 6 16.37 -7.96 -8.08
CA GLY A 6 17.56 -7.17 -8.43
C GLY A 6 17.33 -6.08 -9.48
N SER A 7 16.12 -5.97 -10.04
CA SER A 7 15.74 -4.86 -10.91
C SER A 7 15.23 -3.67 -10.10
N TYR A 8 15.17 -2.50 -10.75
CA TYR A 8 14.65 -1.27 -10.13
C TYR A 8 13.22 -1.46 -9.62
N PHE A 9 12.38 -2.14 -10.37
CA PHE A 9 11.06 -2.63 -9.92
C PHE A 9 11.14 -4.11 -9.63
N THR A 10 10.63 -4.53 -8.48
CA THR A 10 10.73 -5.92 -8.00
C THR A 10 9.68 -6.84 -8.59
N SER A 11 8.59 -6.27 -9.10
CA SER A 11 7.50 -7.05 -9.72
C SER A 11 6.76 -6.25 -10.78
N LEU A 12 6.27 -6.98 -11.78
CA LEU A 12 5.33 -6.52 -12.80
C LEU A 12 4.05 -7.33 -12.68
N ASN A 13 2.94 -6.65 -12.53
CA ASN A 13 1.62 -7.28 -12.41
C ASN A 13 0.70 -6.77 -13.50
N LEU A 14 0.17 -7.67 -14.31
CA LEU A 14 -0.96 -7.37 -15.17
C LEU A 14 -2.20 -7.38 -14.28
N LEU A 15 -2.79 -6.21 -14.09
CA LEU A 15 -4.02 -6.09 -13.32
C LEU A 15 -5.19 -6.63 -14.15
N ARG A 16 -6.07 -7.39 -13.49
CA ARG A 16 -7.39 -7.69 -14.05
C ARG A 16 -8.27 -6.48 -13.75
N PRO A 17 -8.58 -5.66 -14.75
CA PRO A 17 -9.43 -4.51 -14.53
C PRO A 17 -10.86 -4.97 -14.26
N ALA A 18 -11.50 -4.35 -13.28
CA ALA A 18 -12.94 -4.45 -13.10
C ALA A 18 -13.60 -3.43 -14.03
N SER A 19 -14.66 -3.83 -14.72
CA SER A 19 -15.52 -2.88 -15.43
C SER A 19 -16.40 -2.17 -14.43
N ILE A 20 -16.24 -0.84 -14.30
CA ILE A 20 -16.98 -0.01 -13.34
C ILE A 20 -17.49 1.24 -14.02
N GLY A 21 -18.78 1.50 -13.92
CA GLY A 21 -19.42 2.64 -14.56
C GLY A 21 -19.30 2.55 -16.07
N GLY A 22 -18.74 3.58 -16.72
CA GLY A 22 -18.48 3.63 -18.16
C GLY A 22 -17.12 3.08 -18.58
N TYR A 23 -16.30 2.59 -17.63
CA TYR A 23 -15.00 1.99 -17.93
C TYR A 23 -15.17 0.50 -18.20
N GLU A 24 -14.66 0.06 -19.35
CA GLU A 24 -14.56 -1.35 -19.69
C GLU A 24 -13.09 -1.77 -19.72
N GLY A 25 -12.75 -2.82 -18.97
CA GLY A 25 -11.42 -3.42 -19.00
C GLY A 25 -11.14 -4.18 -20.29
N PRO A 26 -9.86 -4.53 -20.57
CA PRO A 26 -9.47 -5.29 -21.75
C PRO A 26 -10.24 -6.62 -21.82
N LYS A 27 -10.75 -6.93 -23.01
CA LYS A 27 -11.52 -8.15 -23.31
C LYS A 27 -10.70 -9.18 -24.06
N SER A 28 -9.59 -8.76 -24.63
CA SER A 28 -8.66 -9.61 -25.39
C SER A 28 -7.21 -9.31 -25.01
N PRO A 29 -6.25 -10.21 -25.33
CA PRO A 29 -4.84 -9.95 -25.15
C PRO A 29 -4.28 -8.76 -25.95
N ASP A 30 -4.99 -8.39 -27.03
CA ASP A 30 -4.58 -7.29 -27.91
C ASP A 30 -5.10 -5.92 -27.46
N ASP A 31 -5.96 -5.90 -26.45
CA ASP A 31 -6.50 -4.65 -25.91
C ASP A 31 -5.48 -3.96 -24.97
N PRO A 32 -5.51 -2.63 -24.89
CA PRO A 32 -4.68 -1.89 -23.94
C PRO A 32 -4.89 -2.36 -22.50
N ALA A 33 -3.79 -2.56 -21.80
CA ALA A 33 -3.80 -3.09 -20.43
C ALA A 33 -2.98 -2.22 -19.48
N ILE A 34 -3.26 -2.33 -18.18
CA ILE A 34 -2.49 -1.64 -17.14
C ILE A 34 -1.49 -2.61 -16.53
N LEU A 35 -0.20 -2.23 -16.61
CA LEU A 35 0.85 -2.88 -15.87
C LEU A 35 1.10 -2.12 -14.57
N PHE A 36 1.00 -2.84 -13.47
CA PHE A 36 1.32 -2.33 -12.14
C PHE A 36 2.72 -2.81 -11.75
N MET A 37 3.61 -1.86 -11.49
CA MET A 37 4.99 -2.13 -11.07
C MET A 37 5.19 -1.64 -9.66
N MET A 38 5.86 -2.44 -8.83
CA MET A 38 6.15 -2.09 -7.45
C MET A 38 7.62 -1.81 -7.23
N ARG A 39 7.90 -0.73 -6.53
CA ARG A 39 9.20 -0.41 -5.95
C ARG A 39 9.01 -0.06 -4.47
N THR A 40 9.71 -0.76 -3.61
CA THR A 40 9.78 -0.51 -2.17
C THR A 40 11.23 -0.23 -1.81
N PRO A 41 11.72 1.00 -1.96
CA PRO A 41 13.10 1.33 -1.65
C PRO A 41 13.36 1.17 -0.16
N ASN A 42 14.50 0.59 0.15
CA ASN A 42 15.01 0.39 1.49
C ASN A 42 16.52 0.63 1.46
N ALA A 43 17.07 1.18 2.54
CA ALA A 43 18.51 1.44 2.66
C ALA A 43 19.15 0.39 3.59
N PRO A 44 19.48 -0.82 3.09
CA PRO A 44 20.11 -1.84 3.91
C PRO A 44 21.45 -1.34 4.44
N GLY A 45 21.72 -1.63 5.73
CA GLY A 45 22.93 -1.19 6.41
C GLY A 45 22.78 0.09 7.25
N ALA A 46 21.65 0.77 7.19
CA ALA A 46 21.35 1.82 8.18
C ALA A 46 21.19 1.20 9.60
N PRO A 47 21.48 1.97 10.67
CA PRO A 47 21.60 1.44 12.04
C PRO A 47 20.35 0.73 12.55
N THR A 48 19.17 1.23 12.19
CA THR A 48 17.89 0.65 12.60
C THR A 48 16.97 0.43 11.41
N GLU A 49 16.02 -0.50 11.52
CA GLU A 49 14.99 -0.72 10.52
C GLU A 49 14.20 0.56 10.20
N ARG A 50 13.90 1.34 11.23
CA ARG A 50 13.25 2.64 11.08
C ARG A 50 14.05 3.61 10.22
N ASP A 51 15.37 3.63 10.37
CA ASP A 51 16.25 4.49 9.59
C ASP A 51 16.34 4.00 8.13
N GLN A 52 16.35 2.68 7.92
CA GLN A 52 16.31 2.08 6.59
C GLN A 52 15.03 2.48 5.83
N HIS A 53 13.87 2.38 6.48
CA HIS A 53 12.57 2.75 5.89
C HIS A 53 12.47 4.27 5.66
N ARG A 54 12.99 5.10 6.56
CA ARG A 54 13.02 6.56 6.37
C ARG A 54 13.87 6.96 5.18
N ALA A 55 15.04 6.35 5.04
CA ALA A 55 15.92 6.60 3.89
C ALA A 55 15.28 6.15 2.58
N GLY A 56 14.67 4.96 2.56
CA GLY A 56 13.91 4.48 1.40
C GLY A 56 12.74 5.39 1.03
N ARG A 57 12.01 5.92 2.02
CA ARG A 57 10.96 6.91 1.78
C ARG A 57 11.51 8.22 1.19
N ALA A 58 12.61 8.72 1.71
CA ALA A 58 13.25 9.93 1.18
C ALA A 58 13.68 9.70 -0.28
N GLU A 59 14.35 8.60 -0.58
CA GLU A 59 14.69 8.21 -1.95
C GLU A 59 13.46 8.20 -2.86
N LEU A 60 12.36 7.57 -2.45
CA LEU A 60 11.13 7.50 -3.25
C LEU A 60 10.56 8.89 -3.58
N LEU A 61 10.57 9.79 -2.61
CA LEU A 61 10.00 11.14 -2.77
C LEU A 61 10.91 12.06 -3.58
N ASP A 62 12.23 11.92 -3.42
CA ASP A 62 13.22 12.77 -4.07
C ASP A 62 13.56 12.31 -5.50
N THR A 63 13.22 11.07 -5.87
CA THR A 63 13.48 10.53 -7.20
C THR A 63 12.68 11.28 -8.27
N PRO A 64 13.29 11.89 -9.29
CA PRO A 64 12.59 12.53 -10.42
C PRO A 64 11.74 11.55 -11.22
N PHE A 65 10.71 12.05 -11.89
CA PHE A 65 9.83 11.23 -12.74
C PHE A 65 10.61 10.51 -13.84
N GLU A 66 11.55 11.21 -14.44
CA GLU A 66 12.37 10.74 -15.56
C GLU A 66 13.16 9.46 -15.20
N VAL A 67 13.59 9.35 -13.95
CA VAL A 67 14.29 8.14 -13.47
C VAL A 67 13.33 6.95 -13.41
N PHE A 68 12.08 7.15 -12.99
CA PHE A 68 11.07 6.09 -13.04
C PHE A 68 10.76 5.69 -14.48
N GLU A 69 10.55 6.67 -15.36
CA GLU A 69 10.26 6.44 -16.78
C GLU A 69 11.36 5.64 -17.46
N GLU A 70 12.61 6.02 -17.29
CA GLU A 70 13.77 5.33 -17.86
C GLU A 70 13.84 3.87 -17.40
N ASN A 71 13.68 3.63 -16.11
CA ASN A 71 13.70 2.27 -15.55
C ASN A 71 12.49 1.43 -15.99
N ILE A 72 11.32 2.04 -16.19
CA ILE A 72 10.13 1.35 -16.74
C ILE A 72 10.42 0.92 -18.18
N ARG A 73 10.87 1.83 -19.02
CA ARG A 73 11.18 1.57 -20.44
C ARG A 73 12.26 0.51 -20.59
N ASP A 74 13.34 0.61 -19.84
CA ASP A 74 14.42 -0.37 -19.83
C ASP A 74 13.93 -1.76 -19.42
N LEU A 75 13.22 -1.86 -18.30
CA LEU A 75 12.72 -3.15 -17.79
C LEU A 75 11.76 -3.80 -18.77
N LEU A 76 10.81 -3.05 -19.33
CA LEU A 76 9.84 -3.59 -20.29
C LEU A 76 10.52 -4.01 -21.59
N THR A 77 11.47 -3.22 -22.09
CA THR A 77 12.25 -3.56 -23.29
C THR A 77 13.06 -4.84 -23.09
N ARG A 78 13.74 -4.99 -21.96
CA ARG A 78 14.50 -6.21 -21.64
C ARG A 78 13.60 -7.44 -21.44
N THR A 79 12.41 -7.25 -20.90
CA THR A 79 11.50 -8.36 -20.57
C THR A 79 10.63 -8.78 -21.76
N LEU A 80 10.16 -7.84 -22.55
CA LEU A 80 9.15 -8.06 -23.58
C LEU A 80 9.66 -7.78 -25.01
N GLY A 81 10.84 -7.15 -25.15
CA GLY A 81 11.37 -6.77 -26.46
C GLY A 81 11.56 -7.93 -27.42
N SER A 82 11.97 -9.11 -26.92
CA SER A 82 12.07 -10.33 -27.73
C SER A 82 10.74 -10.83 -28.27
N ALA A 83 9.62 -10.42 -27.64
CA ALA A 83 8.27 -10.70 -28.10
C ALA A 83 7.68 -9.59 -28.97
N GLY A 84 8.47 -8.62 -29.39
CA GLY A 84 8.07 -7.54 -30.29
C GLY A 84 7.56 -6.25 -29.61
N PHE A 85 7.70 -6.13 -28.30
CA PHE A 85 7.37 -4.92 -27.57
C PHE A 85 8.37 -3.78 -27.92
N ASP A 86 7.82 -2.60 -28.16
CA ASP A 86 8.55 -1.37 -28.43
C ASP A 86 8.06 -0.29 -27.45
N ALA A 87 8.97 0.20 -26.60
CA ALA A 87 8.61 1.13 -25.53
C ALA A 87 8.05 2.48 -26.04
N ASP A 88 8.48 2.94 -27.22
CA ASP A 88 8.01 4.21 -27.78
C ASP A 88 6.64 4.08 -28.45
N ARG A 89 6.34 2.90 -28.98
CA ARG A 89 5.06 2.61 -29.63
C ARG A 89 4.01 2.15 -28.64
N ASP A 90 4.38 1.27 -27.70
CA ASP A 90 3.43 0.47 -26.92
C ASP A 90 3.11 1.04 -25.54
N ILE A 91 3.90 2.01 -25.03
CA ILE A 91 3.58 2.72 -23.79
C ILE A 91 2.75 3.96 -24.10
N ALA A 92 1.45 3.89 -23.80
CA ALA A 92 0.54 5.02 -24.00
C ALA A 92 0.70 6.12 -22.93
N ALA A 93 0.93 5.73 -21.68
CA ALA A 93 1.13 6.66 -20.56
C ALA A 93 1.81 5.99 -19.37
N ILE A 94 2.44 6.78 -18.53
CA ILE A 94 3.06 6.36 -17.27
C ILE A 94 2.52 7.24 -16.15
N ALA A 95 2.05 6.60 -15.07
CA ALA A 95 1.70 7.28 -13.83
C ALA A 95 2.55 6.74 -12.69
N VAL A 96 3.12 7.63 -11.88
CA VAL A 96 3.94 7.27 -10.72
C VAL A 96 3.25 7.75 -9.45
N ASN A 97 2.73 6.81 -8.67
CA ASN A 97 2.16 7.07 -7.36
C ASN A 97 3.23 6.87 -6.29
N ARG A 98 3.64 7.94 -5.63
CA ARG A 98 4.61 7.89 -4.55
C ARG A 98 3.87 7.86 -3.22
N TRP A 99 3.79 6.67 -2.62
CA TRP A 99 3.17 6.48 -1.31
C TRP A 99 4.23 6.63 -0.22
N PRO A 100 4.23 7.74 0.53
CA PRO A 100 5.24 7.98 1.57
C PRO A 100 5.07 7.06 2.78
N HIS A 101 3.90 6.47 2.94
CA HIS A 101 3.55 5.46 3.92
C HIS A 101 2.80 4.36 3.20
N GLY A 102 3.40 3.20 3.08
CA GLY A 102 2.78 2.03 2.49
C GLY A 102 2.19 1.15 3.58
N TYR A 103 0.99 0.64 3.34
CA TYR A 103 0.17 -0.19 4.22
C TYR A 103 -0.18 0.41 5.59
N ALA A 104 -1.23 -0.10 6.19
CA ALA A 104 -1.53 0.11 7.59
C ALA A 104 -0.51 -0.64 8.47
N TYR A 105 -0.37 -0.20 9.72
CA TYR A 105 0.40 -0.95 10.71
C TYR A 105 -0.11 -2.38 10.81
N GLU A 106 0.80 -3.33 10.72
CA GLU A 106 0.55 -4.74 11.02
C GLU A 106 1.42 -5.19 12.19
N TYR A 107 0.87 -6.05 13.03
CA TYR A 107 1.62 -6.60 14.14
C TYR A 107 2.68 -7.57 13.61
N ASN A 108 3.95 -7.27 13.86
CA ASN A 108 5.07 -8.05 13.34
C ASN A 108 5.67 -8.95 14.45
N PRO A 109 5.47 -10.27 14.38
CA PRO A 109 5.94 -11.19 15.43
C PRO A 109 7.46 -11.26 15.55
N LEU A 110 8.22 -10.69 14.61
CA LEU A 110 9.69 -10.65 14.70
C LEU A 110 10.20 -9.48 15.55
N TYR A 111 9.42 -8.38 15.63
CA TYR A 111 9.84 -7.14 16.29
C TYR A 111 8.88 -6.69 17.40
N ASP A 112 7.61 -7.03 17.28
CA ASP A 112 6.60 -6.67 18.28
C ASP A 112 6.47 -7.79 19.33
N PRO A 113 6.33 -7.47 20.62
CA PRO A 113 6.18 -8.48 21.67
C PRO A 113 4.85 -9.24 21.47
N TRP A 114 4.94 -10.53 21.21
CA TRP A 114 3.79 -11.40 20.94
C TRP A 114 3.09 -11.92 22.21
N ASP A 115 3.79 -11.90 23.35
CA ASP A 115 3.37 -12.45 24.63
C ASP A 115 2.67 -11.43 25.54
N ILE A 116 2.43 -10.22 25.07
CA ILE A 116 1.70 -9.18 25.81
C ILE A 116 0.18 -9.37 25.68
N PRO A 117 -0.60 -9.04 26.72
CA PRO A 117 -2.06 -9.02 26.64
C PRO A 117 -2.55 -8.13 25.49
N GLU A 118 -3.63 -8.52 24.82
CA GLU A 118 -4.22 -7.76 23.72
C GLU A 118 -4.47 -6.29 24.10
N SER A 119 -4.94 -6.02 25.30
CA SER A 119 -5.21 -4.67 25.80
C SER A 119 -3.97 -3.76 25.90
N GLN A 120 -2.77 -4.35 25.83
CA GLN A 120 -1.49 -3.64 25.89
C GLN A 120 -0.84 -3.49 24.50
N ARG A 121 -1.44 -4.04 23.46
CA ARG A 121 -0.93 -3.90 22.09
C ARG A 121 -1.06 -2.45 21.61
N PRO A 122 -0.09 -1.92 20.87
CA PRO A 122 -0.05 -0.51 20.47
C PRO A 122 -1.31 -0.03 19.77
N HIS A 123 -1.86 -0.82 18.83
CA HIS A 123 -3.08 -0.45 18.11
C HIS A 123 -4.33 -0.45 19.01
N VAL A 124 -4.40 -1.31 20.01
CA VAL A 124 -5.50 -1.34 20.99
C VAL A 124 -5.43 -0.15 21.94
N ILE A 125 -4.22 0.24 22.35
CA ILE A 125 -4.01 1.45 23.14
C ILE A 125 -4.34 2.69 22.31
N GLY A 126 -3.82 2.77 21.08
CA GLY A 126 -3.98 3.92 20.19
C GLY A 126 -5.41 4.17 19.74
N ARG A 127 -6.24 3.12 19.62
CA ARG A 127 -7.65 3.24 19.22
C ARG A 127 -8.63 3.56 20.35
N ARG A 128 -8.15 3.69 21.60
CA ARG A 128 -9.03 4.02 22.73
C ARG A 128 -9.73 5.35 22.51
N MET A 129 -11.02 5.39 22.80
CA MET A 129 -11.80 6.61 22.71
C MET A 129 -11.19 7.71 23.60
N PHE A 130 -11.17 8.93 23.07
CA PHE A 130 -10.83 10.15 23.82
C PHE A 130 -12.07 11.06 23.84
N GLY A 131 -12.77 11.08 24.94
CA GLY A 131 -14.05 11.80 25.06
C GLY A 131 -15.07 11.30 24.03
N ARG A 132 -15.39 12.13 23.03
CA ARG A 132 -16.32 11.82 21.93
C ARG A 132 -15.58 11.59 20.59
N ILE A 133 -14.31 11.29 20.65
CA ILE A 133 -13.49 11.00 19.48
C ILE A 133 -13.17 9.51 19.48
N ALA A 134 -13.52 8.81 18.40
CA ALA A 134 -13.13 7.43 18.14
C ALA A 134 -12.32 7.36 16.84
N ILE A 135 -11.36 6.46 16.79
CA ILE A 135 -10.49 6.24 15.63
C ILE A 135 -10.99 5.03 14.84
N ALA A 136 -11.18 5.19 13.54
CA ALA A 136 -11.69 4.15 12.65
C ALA A 136 -10.85 4.07 11.38
N ASN A 137 -9.91 3.17 11.36
CA ASN A 137 -9.09 2.83 10.19
C ASN A 137 -8.48 1.44 10.35
N SER A 138 -7.86 0.92 9.31
CA SER A 138 -7.20 -0.39 9.32
C SER A 138 -6.02 -0.47 10.30
N ASP A 139 -5.29 0.64 10.55
CA ASP A 139 -4.25 0.68 11.59
C ASP A 139 -4.80 0.34 12.98
N SER A 140 -6.05 0.73 13.26
CA SER A 140 -6.73 0.44 14.53
C SER A 140 -6.96 -1.05 14.76
N GLY A 141 -6.93 -1.86 13.69
CA GLY A 141 -7.04 -3.31 13.74
C GLY A 141 -5.71 -4.04 13.54
N ALA A 142 -4.64 -3.30 13.26
CA ALA A 142 -3.32 -3.85 12.92
C ALA A 142 -3.35 -4.83 11.74
N GLN A 143 -4.15 -4.53 10.72
CA GLN A 143 -4.27 -5.32 9.48
C GLN A 143 -4.50 -4.38 8.29
N ALA A 144 -3.72 -4.56 7.22
CA ALA A 144 -3.78 -3.71 6.02
C ALA A 144 -4.86 -4.15 5.02
N TYR A 145 -6.08 -4.45 5.48
CA TYR A 145 -7.17 -4.96 4.66
C TYR A 145 -8.44 -4.13 4.80
N THR A 146 -9.23 -4.11 3.73
CA THR A 146 -10.48 -3.33 3.66
C THR A 146 -11.54 -3.82 4.66
N ASP A 147 -11.67 -5.12 4.85
CA ASP A 147 -12.56 -5.73 5.83
C ASP A 147 -12.20 -5.29 7.25
N CYS A 148 -10.91 -5.29 7.60
CA CYS A 148 -10.46 -4.75 8.87
C CYS A 148 -10.85 -3.27 9.04
N ALA A 149 -10.69 -2.44 8.01
CA ALA A 149 -11.09 -1.03 8.06
C ALA A 149 -12.59 -0.87 8.32
N ILE A 150 -13.43 -1.71 7.72
CA ILE A 150 -14.89 -1.74 7.93
C ILE A 150 -15.21 -2.17 9.36
N ASP A 151 -14.58 -3.21 9.88
CA ASP A 151 -14.79 -3.68 11.25
C ASP A 151 -14.41 -2.61 12.27
N GLN A 152 -13.30 -1.90 12.05
CA GLN A 152 -12.90 -0.81 12.93
C GLN A 152 -13.85 0.39 12.84
N ALA A 153 -14.41 0.68 11.67
CA ALA A 153 -15.44 1.70 11.53
C ALA A 153 -16.71 1.34 12.33
N HIS A 154 -17.15 0.09 12.22
CA HIS A 154 -18.29 -0.42 12.99
C HIS A 154 -18.04 -0.33 14.51
N ARG A 155 -16.87 -0.77 14.98
CA ARG A 155 -16.45 -0.66 16.39
C ARG A 155 -16.52 0.79 16.88
N ALA A 156 -15.92 1.72 16.13
CA ALA A 156 -15.86 3.13 16.51
C ALA A 156 -17.26 3.77 16.63
N VAL A 157 -18.18 3.42 15.72
CA VAL A 157 -19.58 3.86 15.79
C VAL A 157 -20.27 3.30 17.04
N GLN A 158 -20.08 2.02 17.36
CA GLN A 158 -20.68 1.41 18.56
C GLN A 158 -20.15 2.03 19.86
N GLU A 159 -18.85 2.34 19.92
CA GLU A 159 -18.27 3.04 21.07
C GLU A 159 -18.89 4.43 21.27
N LEU A 160 -19.05 5.21 20.18
CA LEU A 160 -19.66 6.54 20.23
C LEU A 160 -21.14 6.49 20.64
N LEU A 161 -21.91 5.54 20.12
CA LEU A 161 -23.31 5.36 20.49
C LEU A 161 -23.46 4.97 21.97
N SER A 162 -22.60 4.09 22.46
CA SER A 162 -22.59 3.66 23.87
C SER A 162 -22.24 4.82 24.79
N ALA A 163 -21.27 5.66 24.43
CA ALA A 163 -20.91 6.85 25.19
C ALA A 163 -22.01 7.92 25.16
N GLY A 164 -22.68 8.11 24.00
CA GLY A 164 -23.79 9.04 23.85
C GLY A 164 -25.05 8.63 24.67
N GLY A 165 -25.31 7.35 24.74
CA GLY A 165 -26.42 6.81 25.55
C GLY A 165 -26.23 6.96 27.07
N ALA A 166 -24.96 7.05 27.52
CA ALA A 166 -24.65 7.31 28.92
C ALA A 166 -24.89 8.79 29.32
N ILE A 167 -24.74 9.73 28.39
CA ILE A 167 -24.92 11.16 28.61
C ILE A 167 -26.42 11.57 28.60
N ALA A 168 -27.24 10.84 27.87
CA ALA A 168 -28.69 11.10 27.79
C ALA A 168 -29.49 10.64 29.06
N LYS A 169 -28.83 10.01 30.02
CA LYS A 169 -29.40 9.52 31.26
C LYS A 169 -29.00 10.31 32.52
N THR A 170 -28.23 11.39 32.35
CA THR A 170 -27.88 12.35 33.41
C THR A 170 -28.58 13.67 33.19
#